data_739aa923e3eee902a1fd0f3cb3ec29f2
#
_entry.id   739aa923e3eee902a1fd0f3cb3ec29f2
#
_cell.length_a   1.000
_cell.length_b   1.000
_cell.length_c   1.000
_cell.angle_alpha   90.00
_cell.angle_beta   90.00
_cell.angle_gamma   90.00
#
_symmetry.space_group_name_H-M   'P 1'
#
loop_
_entity.id
_entity.type
_entity.pdbx_description
1 polymer ?
#
loop_
_entity_poly.entity_id
_entity_poly.type
_entity_poly.pdbx_seq_one_letter_code
_entity_poly.pdbx_strand_id
1 'polypeptide(L)'
;RLCRQYRAKLGDAHPGDIRTLDDVRKLPFTTTEDLRAGYPLPLLSVPDTEVLRVHASSGTTGKRKVLAYTRNDIDTFAFQMARCYELAGLTPADRMQVAVGYGLWTAGAGFQLGCEKFGALTIPVGPGNLDIHLQLLQDFGTT
;
A
#
# COMPACT_ATOMS: atom_id res chain seq x y z
N ARG A 1 14.84 15.20 2.47
CA ARG A 1 14.68 15.52 3.92
C ARG A 1 14.47 14.21 4.65
N LEU A 2 15.34 13.87 5.61
CA LEU A 2 15.14 12.70 6.46
C LEU A 2 14.03 12.97 7.48
N CYS A 3 13.16 12.01 7.69
CA CYS A 3 12.19 11.98 8.77
C CYS A 3 12.92 12.24 10.11
N ARG A 4 12.46 13.23 10.89
CA ARG A 4 13.08 13.60 12.18
C ARG A 4 13.17 12.44 13.15
N GLN A 5 12.11 11.63 13.20
CA GLN A 5 12.00 10.47 14.09
C GLN A 5 13.03 9.39 13.74
N TYR A 6 13.18 9.06 12.46
CA TYR A 6 14.17 8.07 12.02
C TYR A 6 15.59 8.59 12.14
N ARG A 7 15.81 9.88 11.88
CA ARG A 7 17.10 10.53 12.05
C ARG A 7 17.60 10.42 13.50
N ALA A 8 16.70 10.59 14.47
CA ALA A 8 17.09 10.42 15.88
C ALA A 8 17.57 8.99 16.19
N LYS A 9 17.02 7.99 15.51
CA LYS A 9 17.47 6.59 15.64
C LYS A 9 18.79 6.31 14.93
N LEU A 10 19.06 6.97 13.82
CA LEU A 10 20.30 6.81 13.06
C LEU A 10 21.53 7.28 13.84
N GLY A 11 21.36 8.23 14.79
CA GLY A 11 22.50 8.79 15.51
C GLY A 11 23.54 9.38 14.54
N ASP A 12 24.78 8.92 14.65
CA ASP A 12 25.89 9.35 13.81
C ASP A 12 26.04 8.56 12.50
N ALA A 13 25.15 7.60 12.23
CA ALA A 13 25.22 6.81 11.00
C ALA A 13 25.06 7.69 9.75
N HIS A 14 25.99 7.54 8.82
CA HIS A 14 26.01 8.32 7.58
C HIS A 14 25.68 7.41 6.38
N PRO A 15 24.97 7.91 5.34
CA PRO A 15 24.68 7.11 4.14
C PRO A 15 25.92 6.48 3.49
N GLY A 16 27.08 7.13 3.58
CA GLY A 16 28.37 6.59 3.08
C GLY A 16 28.89 5.38 3.83
N ASP A 17 28.33 5.05 5.01
CA ASP A 17 28.72 3.88 5.81
C ASP A 17 28.02 2.60 5.31
N ILE A 18 27.02 2.75 4.45
CA ILE A 18 26.26 1.64 3.86
C ILE A 18 26.74 1.45 2.41
N ARG A 19 27.65 0.50 2.22
CA ARG A 19 28.28 0.22 0.91
C ARG A 19 27.93 -1.17 0.39
N THR A 20 27.57 -2.08 1.28
CA THR A 20 27.24 -3.46 0.97
C THR A 20 25.91 -3.86 1.62
N LEU A 21 25.36 -5.00 1.22
CA LEU A 21 24.14 -5.54 1.86
C LEU A 21 24.37 -5.88 3.34
N ASP A 22 25.59 -6.28 3.71
CA ASP A 22 25.92 -6.56 5.11
C ASP A 22 25.89 -5.31 5.99
N ASP A 23 26.18 -4.15 5.41
CA ASP A 23 26.13 -2.86 6.12
C ASP A 23 24.69 -2.46 6.52
N VAL A 24 23.67 -3.04 5.86
CA VAL A 24 22.26 -2.78 6.22
C VAL A 24 21.98 -3.15 7.69
N ARG A 25 22.71 -4.10 8.25
CA ARG A 25 22.62 -4.49 9.68
C ARG A 25 23.00 -3.35 10.63
N LYS A 26 23.70 -2.32 10.17
CA LYS A 26 24.05 -1.12 10.95
C LYS A 26 22.87 -0.18 11.12
N LEU A 27 21.83 -0.32 10.30
CA LEU A 27 20.65 0.53 10.36
C LEU A 27 19.71 0.10 11.49
N PRO A 28 19.14 1.03 12.24
CA PRO A 28 18.18 0.73 13.30
C PRO A 28 16.86 0.20 12.70
N PHE A 29 16.27 -0.77 13.37
CA PHE A 29 14.94 -1.26 13.03
C PHE A 29 13.86 -0.21 13.28
N THR A 30 12.86 -0.18 12.42
CA THR A 30 11.58 0.51 12.67
C THR A 30 10.61 -0.47 13.30
N THR A 31 10.09 -0.11 14.48
CA THR A 31 9.16 -0.95 15.24
C THR A 31 7.71 -0.45 15.10
N THR A 32 6.76 -1.25 15.58
CA THR A 32 5.35 -0.84 15.67
C THR A 32 5.17 0.39 16.59
N GLU A 33 5.97 0.48 17.65
CA GLU A 33 5.96 1.59 18.59
C GLU A 33 6.43 2.89 17.94
N ASP A 34 7.43 2.84 17.08
CA ASP A 34 7.87 4.00 16.30
C ASP A 34 6.73 4.56 15.43
N LEU A 35 5.98 3.67 14.77
CA LEU A 35 4.85 4.07 13.95
C LEU A 35 3.71 4.67 14.79
N ARG A 36 3.47 4.16 15.99
CA ARG A 36 2.46 4.69 16.91
C ARG A 36 2.86 6.02 17.54
N ALA A 37 4.13 6.15 17.90
CA ALA A 37 4.65 7.37 18.52
C ALA A 37 4.59 8.58 17.58
N GLY A 38 4.74 8.36 16.28
CA GLY A 38 4.66 9.42 15.26
C GLY A 38 3.24 9.71 14.75
N TYR A 39 2.20 9.10 15.33
CA TYR A 39 0.82 9.30 14.89
C TYR A 39 0.43 10.80 14.84
N PRO A 40 -0.33 11.29 13.83
CA PRO A 40 -1.02 10.53 12.76
C PRO A 40 -0.14 10.20 11.55
N LEU A 41 0.97 10.87 11.30
CA LEU A 41 1.81 10.70 10.10
C LEU A 41 3.25 10.32 10.51
N PRO A 42 3.45 9.07 10.97
CA PRO A 42 4.78 8.63 11.39
C PRO A 42 5.71 8.52 10.19
N LEU A 43 6.98 8.76 10.44
CA LEU A 43 8.06 8.57 9.47
C LEU A 43 7.91 9.40 8.17
N LEU A 44 7.10 10.46 8.20
CA LEU A 44 6.91 11.31 7.04
C LEU A 44 8.23 12.01 6.66
N SER A 45 8.69 11.79 5.44
CA SER A 45 9.94 12.31 4.89
C SER A 45 9.74 13.40 3.81
N VAL A 46 8.50 13.73 3.53
CA VAL A 46 8.07 14.80 2.61
C VAL A 46 7.18 15.79 3.35
N PRO A 47 6.94 17.01 2.84
CA PRO A 47 5.87 17.87 3.32
C PRO A 47 4.51 17.17 3.27
N ASP A 48 3.64 17.43 4.24
CA ASP A 48 2.29 16.83 4.29
C ASP A 48 1.42 17.21 3.07
N THR A 49 1.70 18.36 2.46
CA THR A 49 1.08 18.81 1.21
C THR A 49 1.35 17.89 0.00
N GLU A 50 2.36 17.04 0.07
CA GLU A 50 2.67 16.04 -0.95
C GLU A 50 1.96 14.69 -0.69
N VAL A 51 1.34 14.53 0.48
CA VAL A 51 0.59 13.32 0.82
C VAL A 51 -0.77 13.34 0.14
N LEU A 52 -1.03 12.36 -0.72
CA LEU A 52 -2.29 12.23 -1.45
C LEU A 52 -3.26 11.25 -0.80
N ARG A 53 -2.74 10.27 -0.06
CA ARG A 53 -3.54 9.20 0.52
C ARG A 53 -2.91 8.71 1.81
N VAL A 54 -3.77 8.26 2.71
CA VAL A 54 -3.34 7.52 3.89
C VAL A 54 -4.05 6.17 3.94
N HIS A 55 -3.34 5.16 4.40
CA HIS A 55 -3.90 3.88 4.77
C HIS A 55 -3.54 3.55 6.21
N ALA A 56 -4.32 2.69 6.84
CA ALA A 56 -4.06 2.31 8.22
C ALA A 56 -4.40 0.84 8.46
N SER A 57 -3.69 0.25 9.42
CA SER A 57 -4.03 -1.06 9.97
C SER A 57 -5.35 -1.01 10.76
N SER A 58 -5.96 -2.18 11.03
CA SER A 58 -7.22 -2.30 11.76
C SER A 58 -7.19 -1.64 13.15
N GLY A 59 -6.01 -1.55 13.79
CA GLY A 59 -5.86 -0.90 15.10
C GLY A 59 -6.42 -1.69 16.28
N THR A 60 -6.57 -3.00 16.15
CA THR A 60 -7.12 -3.89 17.19
C THR A 60 -6.33 -3.88 18.51
N THR A 61 -5.06 -3.49 18.47
CA THR A 61 -4.15 -3.48 19.63
C THR A 61 -3.68 -2.08 20.03
N GLY A 62 -4.49 -1.04 19.81
CA GLY A 62 -4.16 0.35 20.17
C GLY A 62 -4.26 1.30 18.97
N LYS A 63 -3.49 2.41 19.00
CA LYS A 63 -3.48 3.37 17.89
C LYS A 63 -3.14 2.69 16.57
N ARG A 64 -3.90 3.03 15.53
CA ARG A 64 -3.66 2.51 14.18
C ARG A 64 -2.27 2.89 13.69
N LYS A 65 -1.65 1.99 12.95
CA LYS A 65 -0.44 2.32 12.17
C LYS A 65 -0.88 2.96 10.87
N VAL A 66 -0.54 4.22 10.68
CA VAL A 66 -0.88 4.98 9.48
C VAL A 66 0.32 5.03 8.56
N LEU A 67 0.09 4.84 7.28
CA LEU A 67 1.07 4.99 6.21
C LEU A 67 0.59 6.08 5.25
N ALA A 68 1.46 7.04 4.97
CA ALA A 68 1.21 8.12 4.04
C ALA A 68 1.80 7.78 2.66
N TYR A 69 1.07 8.11 1.61
CA TYR A 69 1.46 7.85 0.23
C TYR A 69 1.46 9.15 -0.57
N THR A 70 2.56 9.42 -1.23
CA THR A 70 2.67 10.44 -2.27
C THR A 70 2.09 9.92 -3.60
N ARG A 71 2.05 10.76 -4.63
CA ARG A 71 1.71 10.34 -6.00
C ARG A 71 2.60 9.19 -6.46
N ASN A 72 3.90 9.34 -6.29
CA ASN A 72 4.88 8.34 -6.72
C ASN A 72 4.72 7.01 -5.97
N ASP A 73 4.39 7.05 -4.68
CA ASP A 73 4.12 5.83 -3.90
C ASP A 73 2.89 5.09 -4.41
N ILE A 74 1.81 5.84 -4.76
CA ILE A 74 0.59 5.26 -5.33
C ILE A 74 0.86 4.61 -6.68
N ASP A 75 1.62 5.28 -7.55
CA ASP A 75 1.98 4.76 -8.87
C ASP A 75 2.86 3.52 -8.77
N THR A 76 3.81 3.52 -7.83
CA THR A 76 4.67 2.36 -7.51
C THR A 76 3.84 1.21 -6.96
N PHE A 77 2.90 1.48 -6.06
CA PHE A 77 2.01 0.47 -5.49
C PHE A 77 1.12 -0.18 -6.58
N ALA A 78 0.53 0.64 -7.44
CA ALA A 78 -0.25 0.14 -8.58
C ALA A 78 0.59 -0.75 -9.50
N PHE A 79 1.83 -0.34 -9.78
CA PHE A 79 2.76 -1.15 -10.58
C PHE A 79 3.09 -2.49 -9.91
N GLN A 80 3.38 -2.50 -8.61
CA GLN A 80 3.66 -3.73 -7.87
C GLN A 80 2.47 -4.69 -7.90
N MET A 81 1.25 -4.17 -7.72
CA MET A 81 0.03 -4.97 -7.80
C MET A 81 -0.22 -5.52 -9.20
N ALA A 82 0.03 -4.73 -10.25
CA ALA A 82 -0.04 -5.19 -11.63
C ALA A 82 0.92 -6.37 -11.88
N ARG A 83 2.15 -6.30 -11.32
CA ARG A 83 3.10 -7.42 -11.37
C ARG A 83 2.61 -8.67 -10.64
N CYS A 84 1.88 -8.51 -9.54
CA CYS A 84 1.26 -9.66 -8.85
C CYS A 84 0.23 -10.36 -9.74
N TYR A 85 -0.57 -9.63 -10.49
CA TYR A 85 -1.54 -10.20 -11.43
C TYR A 85 -0.87 -10.94 -12.57
N GLU A 86 0.16 -10.35 -13.14
CA GLU A 86 0.97 -11.02 -14.17
C GLU A 86 1.58 -12.32 -13.66
N LEU A 87 2.14 -12.33 -12.44
CA LEU A 87 2.69 -13.54 -11.80
C LEU A 87 1.61 -14.58 -11.49
N ALA A 88 0.37 -14.16 -11.24
CA ALA A 88 -0.77 -15.04 -11.06
C ALA A 88 -1.31 -15.63 -12.39
N GLY A 89 -0.75 -15.22 -13.52
CA GLY A 89 -1.13 -15.72 -14.85
C GLY A 89 -2.31 -15.00 -15.49
N LEU A 90 -2.75 -13.85 -14.94
CA LEU A 90 -3.78 -13.02 -15.57
C LEU A 90 -3.23 -12.36 -16.84
N THR A 91 -4.16 -11.96 -17.70
CA THR A 91 -3.91 -11.22 -18.94
C THR A 91 -4.77 -9.96 -18.98
N PRO A 92 -4.48 -8.97 -19.81
CA PRO A 92 -5.35 -7.81 -20.00
C PRO A 92 -6.76 -8.14 -20.53
N ALA A 93 -6.99 -9.36 -21.04
CA ALA A 93 -8.30 -9.82 -21.46
C ALA A 93 -9.20 -10.28 -20.30
N ASP A 94 -8.61 -10.46 -19.11
CA ASP A 94 -9.33 -10.89 -17.92
C ASP A 94 -10.22 -9.79 -17.33
N ARG A 95 -11.21 -10.21 -16.58
CA ARG A 95 -12.19 -9.33 -15.93
C ARG A 95 -12.22 -9.60 -14.45
N MET A 96 -11.72 -8.67 -13.67
CA MET A 96 -11.52 -8.84 -12.23
C MET A 96 -12.59 -8.14 -11.41
N GLN A 97 -13.28 -8.90 -10.57
CA GLN A 97 -14.24 -8.36 -9.60
C GLN A 97 -13.56 -8.18 -8.24
N VAL A 98 -13.52 -6.93 -7.76
CA VAL A 98 -12.93 -6.58 -6.47
C VAL A 98 -14.01 -6.63 -5.40
N ALA A 99 -14.02 -7.71 -4.60
CA ALA A 99 -15.04 -7.99 -3.58
C ALA A 99 -14.61 -7.62 -2.16
N VAL A 100 -13.52 -6.86 -2.00
CA VAL A 100 -12.99 -6.44 -0.70
C VAL A 100 -13.28 -4.97 -0.40
N GLY A 101 -13.26 -4.61 0.91
CA GLY A 101 -13.63 -3.27 1.36
C GLY A 101 -12.68 -2.18 0.88
N TYR A 102 -13.28 -1.05 0.54
CA TYR A 102 -12.61 0.22 0.27
C TYR A 102 -12.64 1.07 1.54
N GLY A 103 -11.51 1.44 2.05
CA GLY A 103 -11.42 2.23 3.27
C GLY A 103 -9.96 2.49 3.66
N LEU A 104 -9.71 2.60 4.95
CA LEU A 104 -8.35 2.81 5.44
C LEU A 104 -7.41 1.63 5.17
N TRP A 105 -7.94 0.42 5.01
CA TRP A 105 -7.13 -0.72 4.59
C TRP A 105 -6.79 -0.63 3.11
N THR A 106 -5.57 -1.05 2.75
CA THR A 106 -5.03 -0.87 1.39
C THR A 106 -5.69 -1.74 0.32
N ALA A 107 -6.35 -2.84 0.69
CA ALA A 107 -6.67 -3.91 -0.24
C ALA A 107 -7.59 -3.47 -1.39
N GLY A 108 -8.78 -2.95 -1.12
CA GLY A 108 -9.74 -2.60 -2.18
C GLY A 108 -9.14 -1.63 -3.21
N ALA A 109 -8.60 -0.50 -2.72
CA ALA A 109 -7.96 0.49 -3.58
C ALA A 109 -6.71 -0.05 -4.30
N GLY A 110 -5.93 -0.91 -3.61
CA GLY A 110 -4.72 -1.51 -4.18
C GLY A 110 -5.04 -2.49 -5.30
N PHE A 111 -6.01 -3.37 -5.10
CA PHE A 111 -6.44 -4.32 -6.12
C PHE A 111 -7.00 -3.61 -7.35
N GLN A 112 -7.86 -2.62 -7.15
CA GLN A 112 -8.40 -1.82 -8.25
C GLN A 112 -7.30 -1.14 -9.05
N LEU A 113 -6.46 -0.33 -8.41
CA LEU A 113 -5.39 0.41 -9.07
C LEU A 113 -4.40 -0.51 -9.80
N GLY A 114 -4.09 -1.66 -9.20
CA GLY A 114 -3.24 -2.66 -9.83
C GLY A 114 -3.87 -3.27 -11.08
N CYS A 115 -5.16 -3.60 -11.03
CA CYS A 115 -5.89 -4.14 -12.16
C CYS A 115 -6.00 -3.14 -13.32
N GLU A 116 -6.36 -1.88 -13.00
CA GLU A 116 -6.40 -0.79 -13.99
C GLU A 116 -5.01 -0.54 -14.61
N LYS A 117 -3.95 -0.56 -13.79
CA LYS A 117 -2.56 -0.43 -14.25
C LYS A 117 -2.11 -1.59 -15.12
N PHE A 118 -2.59 -2.80 -14.82
CA PHE A 118 -2.33 -4.01 -15.59
C PHE A 118 -3.05 -4.01 -16.94
N GLY A 119 -4.15 -3.26 -17.05
CA GLY A 119 -4.95 -3.12 -18.27
C GLY A 119 -6.11 -4.10 -18.39
N ALA A 120 -6.45 -4.83 -17.33
CA ALA A 120 -7.63 -5.68 -17.27
C ALA A 120 -8.87 -4.88 -16.84
N LEU A 121 -10.05 -5.39 -17.19
CA LEU A 121 -11.32 -4.76 -16.79
C LEU A 121 -11.53 -4.95 -15.29
N THR A 122 -11.71 -3.83 -14.57
CA THR A 122 -11.92 -3.84 -13.13
C THR A 122 -13.38 -3.55 -12.78
N ILE A 123 -13.97 -4.39 -11.92
CA ILE A 123 -15.34 -4.25 -11.43
C ILE A 123 -15.26 -4.04 -9.90
N PRO A 124 -15.31 -2.77 -9.41
CA PRO A 124 -15.07 -2.44 -8.00
C PRO A 124 -16.34 -2.55 -7.15
N VAL A 125 -16.82 -3.77 -6.91
CA VAL A 125 -18.11 -4.03 -6.23
C VAL A 125 -18.03 -3.71 -4.73
N GLY A 126 -16.89 -3.98 -4.11
CA GLY A 126 -16.76 -3.90 -2.63
C GLY A 126 -17.34 -5.13 -1.93
N PRO A 127 -17.41 -5.13 -0.59
CA PRO A 127 -17.88 -6.26 0.20
C PRO A 127 -19.41 -6.29 0.33
N GLY A 128 -19.96 -7.44 0.66
CA GLY A 128 -21.40 -7.64 0.94
C GLY A 128 -22.22 -7.78 -0.34
N ASN A 129 -23.54 -7.81 -0.20
CA ASN A 129 -24.54 -7.93 -1.26
C ASN A 129 -24.24 -9.08 -2.27
N LEU A 130 -24.43 -10.32 -1.80
CA LEU A 130 -24.12 -11.52 -2.59
C LEU A 130 -24.85 -11.53 -3.95
N ASP A 131 -26.08 -11.03 -4.01
CA ASP A 131 -26.88 -11.07 -5.23
C ASP A 131 -26.24 -10.23 -6.35
N ILE A 132 -25.76 -9.03 -6.01
CA ILE A 132 -25.08 -8.18 -7.01
C ILE A 132 -23.74 -8.81 -7.44
N HIS A 133 -23.04 -9.48 -6.54
CA HIS A 133 -21.82 -10.20 -6.90
C HIS A 133 -22.09 -11.30 -7.91
N LEU A 134 -23.12 -12.12 -7.66
CA LEU A 134 -23.51 -13.20 -8.55
C LEU A 134 -24.01 -12.69 -9.90
N GLN A 135 -24.82 -11.63 -9.88
CA GLN A 135 -25.28 -10.98 -11.11
C GLN A 135 -24.11 -10.49 -11.96
N LEU A 136 -23.17 -9.75 -11.36
CA LEU A 136 -22.03 -9.18 -12.09
C LEU A 136 -21.04 -10.26 -12.59
N LEU A 137 -20.90 -11.39 -11.85
CA LEU A 137 -20.16 -12.55 -12.32
C LEU A 137 -20.75 -13.10 -13.62
N GLN A 138 -22.10 -13.17 -13.71
CA GLN A 138 -22.80 -13.63 -14.90
C GLN A 138 -22.75 -12.60 -16.03
N ASP A 139 -23.07 -11.34 -15.73
CA ASP A 139 -23.19 -10.28 -16.73
C ASP A 139 -21.86 -9.94 -17.40
N PHE A 140 -20.78 -9.92 -16.62
CA PHE A 140 -19.44 -9.59 -17.11
C PHE A 140 -18.56 -10.80 -17.40
N GLY A 141 -18.96 -12.01 -16.99
CA GLY A 141 -18.12 -13.20 -17.18
C GLY A 141 -16.75 -13.03 -16.55
N THR A 142 -16.70 -12.70 -15.24
CA THR A 142 -15.45 -12.47 -14.52
C THR A 142 -14.62 -13.76 -14.45
N THR A 143 -13.32 -13.62 -14.56
CA THR A 143 -12.33 -14.71 -14.60
C THR A 143 -11.52 -14.76 -13.30
#